data_db9c56ec4f2eee265df82134dbea6abd
#
_entry.id   db9c56ec4f2eee265df82134dbea6abd
#
_cell.length_a   1.000
_cell.length_b   1.000
_cell.length_c   1.000
_cell.angle_alpha   90.00
_cell.angle_beta   90.00
_cell.angle_gamma   90.00
#
_symmetry.space_group_name_H-M   'P 1'
#
loop_
_entity.id
_entity.type
_entity.pdbx_description
1 polymer ?
#
loop_
_entity_poly.entity_id
_entity_poly.type
_entity_poly.pdbx_seq_one_letter_code
_entity_poly.pdbx_strand_id
1 'polypeptide(L)'
;MVLLRDLGAPLSPFNAFQIIQGLETVALRMKQHCSNAEKVVNFLDGHKKVKKVIYPTNYQCEIRDRAKKYMQGGYGSLIGMDLGTKEAGAKFIDNLKMLYHVANIGDARSLAIHPATTTHSPVSYTHLTLPTSQLV
;
A
#
# COMPACT_ATOMS: atom_id res chain seq x y z
N MET A 1 25.22 -20.68 16.90
CA MET A 1 24.12 -21.67 17.01
C MET A 1 23.57 -21.76 18.45
N VAL A 2 24.40 -21.73 19.48
CA VAL A 2 23.98 -21.84 20.88
C VAL A 2 23.03 -20.72 21.31
N LEU A 3 23.38 -19.46 21.04
CA LEU A 3 22.56 -18.29 21.41
C LEU A 3 21.13 -18.34 20.84
N LEU A 4 20.97 -18.73 19.58
CA LEU A 4 19.64 -18.78 18.95
C LEU A 4 18.75 -19.87 19.58
N ARG A 5 19.34 -21.00 19.94
CA ARG A 5 18.69 -22.11 20.65
C ARG A 5 18.24 -21.66 22.06
N ASP A 6 19.13 -20.99 22.76
CA ASP A 6 18.94 -20.67 24.20
C ASP A 6 18.01 -19.46 24.36
N LEU A 7 18.01 -18.51 23.44
CA LEU A 7 17.06 -17.38 23.38
C LEU A 7 15.65 -17.77 22.91
N GLY A 8 15.47 -18.95 22.37
CA GLY A 8 14.16 -19.45 21.94
C GLY A 8 13.55 -18.72 20.73
N ALA A 9 14.37 -18.07 19.88
CA ALA A 9 13.94 -17.34 18.69
C ALA A 9 14.14 -18.07 17.35
N PRO A 10 14.36 -19.42 17.29
CA PRO A 10 14.43 -20.13 16.01
C PRO A 10 13.04 -20.19 15.36
N LEU A 11 13.01 -19.95 14.06
CA LEU A 11 11.80 -20.13 13.25
C LEU A 11 11.41 -21.63 13.24
N SER A 12 10.14 -21.93 13.50
CA SER A 12 9.67 -23.31 13.40
C SER A 12 9.72 -23.81 11.96
N PRO A 13 9.98 -25.12 11.72
CA PRO A 13 10.00 -25.69 10.37
C PRO A 13 8.69 -25.43 9.60
N PHE A 14 7.55 -25.48 10.24
CA PHE A 14 6.25 -25.20 9.61
C PHE A 14 6.13 -23.74 9.16
N ASN A 15 6.55 -22.79 10.00
CA ASN A 15 6.55 -21.36 9.62
C ASN A 15 7.54 -21.09 8.49
N ALA A 16 8.72 -21.73 8.51
CA ALA A 16 9.69 -21.65 7.41
C ALA A 16 9.10 -22.18 6.09
N PHE A 17 8.42 -23.29 6.13
CA PHE A 17 7.73 -23.86 4.97
C PHE A 17 6.69 -22.89 4.40
N GLN A 18 5.84 -22.29 5.24
CA GLN A 18 4.84 -21.32 4.79
C GLN A 18 5.47 -20.08 4.15
N ILE A 19 6.57 -19.56 4.73
CA ILE A 19 7.31 -18.43 4.16
C ILE A 19 7.88 -18.79 2.79
N ILE A 20 8.50 -19.96 2.66
CA ILE A 20 9.06 -20.44 1.39
C ILE A 20 7.95 -20.53 0.33
N GLN A 21 6.82 -21.14 0.64
CA GLN A 21 5.68 -21.23 -0.26
C GLN A 21 5.20 -19.83 -0.70
N GLY A 22 5.17 -18.87 0.23
CA GLY A 22 4.84 -17.48 -0.09
C GLY A 22 5.86 -16.81 -1.02
N LEU A 23 7.15 -17.11 -0.84
CA LEU A 23 8.23 -16.54 -1.65
C LEU A 23 8.25 -17.08 -3.08
N GLU A 24 7.92 -18.36 -3.30
CA GLU A 24 7.94 -18.97 -4.63
C GLU A 24 7.05 -18.24 -5.66
N THR A 25 5.97 -17.62 -5.22
CA THR A 25 5.03 -16.92 -6.10
C THR A 25 5.09 -15.40 -5.96
N VAL A 26 5.99 -14.84 -5.15
CA VAL A 26 6.02 -13.39 -4.88
C VAL A 26 6.25 -12.57 -6.15
N ALA A 27 7.12 -13.02 -7.05
CA ALA A 27 7.41 -12.31 -8.29
C ALA A 27 6.17 -12.21 -9.20
N LEU A 28 5.40 -13.31 -9.31
CA LEU A 28 4.16 -13.35 -10.08
C LEU A 28 3.10 -12.42 -9.49
N ARG A 29 2.92 -12.47 -8.17
CA ARG A 29 1.97 -11.61 -7.47
C ARG A 29 2.35 -10.14 -7.62
N MET A 30 3.61 -9.79 -7.39
CA MET A 30 4.08 -8.40 -7.51
C MET A 30 3.93 -7.85 -8.92
N LYS A 31 4.20 -8.64 -9.95
CA LYS A 31 3.95 -8.23 -11.34
C LYS A 31 2.47 -7.89 -11.57
N GLN A 32 1.57 -8.73 -11.07
CA GLN A 32 0.13 -8.49 -11.19
C GLN A 32 -0.32 -7.30 -10.36
N HIS A 33 0.19 -7.13 -9.14
CA HIS A 33 -0.09 -5.98 -8.28
C HIS A 33 0.33 -4.67 -8.95
N CYS A 34 1.54 -4.58 -9.49
CA CYS A 34 2.01 -3.37 -10.20
C CYS A 34 1.11 -3.05 -11.40
N SER A 35 0.78 -4.05 -12.22
CA SER A 35 -0.10 -3.87 -13.38
C SER A 35 -1.50 -3.38 -12.97
N ASN A 36 -2.06 -3.93 -11.89
CA ASN A 36 -3.36 -3.49 -11.39
C ASN A 36 -3.28 -2.06 -10.83
N ALA A 37 -2.23 -1.74 -10.09
CA ALA A 37 -2.01 -0.40 -9.54
C ALA A 37 -1.93 0.66 -10.64
N GLU A 38 -1.19 0.41 -11.72
CA GLU A 38 -1.11 1.32 -12.85
C GLU A 38 -2.47 1.58 -13.51
N LYS A 39 -3.30 0.54 -13.67
CA LYS A 39 -4.66 0.69 -14.20
C LYS A 39 -5.54 1.54 -13.29
N VAL A 40 -5.44 1.32 -11.98
CA VAL A 40 -6.20 2.09 -10.98
C VAL A 40 -5.72 3.54 -10.95
N VAL A 41 -4.41 3.79 -10.98
CA VAL A 41 -3.83 5.13 -11.04
C VAL A 41 -4.31 5.88 -12.27
N ASN A 42 -4.28 5.25 -13.44
CA ASN A 42 -4.76 5.85 -14.69
C ASN A 42 -6.26 6.18 -14.65
N PHE A 43 -7.06 5.37 -13.95
CA PHE A 43 -8.49 5.64 -13.75
C PHE A 43 -8.73 6.80 -12.77
N LEU A 44 -7.94 6.88 -11.70
CA LEU A 44 -8.09 7.90 -10.68
C LEU A 44 -7.52 9.26 -11.13
N ASP A 45 -6.51 9.24 -11.98
CA ASP A 45 -5.88 10.45 -12.51
C ASP A 45 -6.87 11.18 -13.41
N GLY A 46 -7.18 12.41 -13.06
CA GLY A 46 -8.23 13.19 -13.72
C GLY A 46 -9.68 12.88 -13.30
N HIS A 47 -9.91 11.97 -12.35
CA HIS A 47 -11.26 11.71 -11.85
C HIS A 47 -11.78 12.89 -11.03
N LYS A 48 -12.99 13.40 -11.37
CA LYS A 48 -13.56 14.65 -10.83
C LYS A 48 -13.64 14.74 -9.30
N LYS A 49 -13.70 13.63 -8.58
CA LYS A 49 -13.77 13.55 -7.13
C LYS A 49 -12.42 13.32 -6.45
N VAL A 50 -11.36 13.16 -7.21
CA VAL A 50 -10.01 12.94 -6.70
C VAL A 50 -9.20 14.21 -6.91
N LYS A 51 -8.71 14.81 -5.84
CA LYS A 51 -7.88 16.01 -5.92
C LYS A 51 -6.44 15.70 -6.34
N LYS A 52 -5.92 14.60 -5.84
CA LYS A 52 -4.53 14.20 -6.10
C LYS A 52 -4.39 12.69 -6.00
N VAL A 53 -3.67 12.11 -6.93
CA VAL A 53 -3.19 10.72 -6.87
C VAL A 53 -1.72 10.73 -6.48
N ILE A 54 -1.34 9.90 -5.53
CA ILE A 54 0.00 9.75 -5.00
C ILE A 54 0.51 8.38 -5.42
N TYR A 55 1.36 8.38 -6.43
CA TYR A 55 1.98 7.18 -6.98
C TYR A 55 3.33 7.57 -7.60
N PRO A 56 4.35 6.71 -7.60
CA PRO A 56 5.68 7.12 -8.06
C PRO A 56 5.73 7.77 -9.44
N THR A 57 4.86 7.39 -10.35
CA THR A 57 4.79 7.99 -11.70
C THR A 57 4.07 9.33 -11.77
N ASN A 58 3.25 9.67 -10.77
CA ASN A 58 2.45 10.91 -10.74
C ASN A 58 3.13 12.07 -10.03
N TYR A 59 4.34 11.87 -9.52
CA TYR A 59 5.15 12.94 -8.95
C TYR A 59 5.85 13.77 -10.01
N GLN A 60 6.27 14.99 -9.62
CA GLN A 60 7.09 15.87 -10.45
C GLN A 60 8.45 15.23 -10.78
N CYS A 61 9.11 15.75 -11.83
CA CYS A 61 10.23 15.14 -12.55
C CYS A 61 11.26 14.38 -11.69
N GLU A 62 11.75 14.95 -10.61
CA GLU A 62 12.85 14.36 -9.82
C GLU A 62 12.47 13.04 -9.13
N ILE A 63 11.27 12.96 -8.51
CA ILE A 63 10.82 11.74 -7.83
C ILE A 63 10.50 10.66 -8.85
N ARG A 64 9.87 11.03 -9.96
CA ARG A 64 9.57 10.13 -11.07
C ARG A 64 10.84 9.55 -11.70
N ASP A 65 11.86 10.37 -11.90
CA ASP A 65 13.12 9.92 -12.50
C ASP A 65 13.90 9.02 -11.54
N ARG A 66 13.84 9.32 -10.25
CA ARG A 66 14.36 8.45 -9.19
C ARG A 66 13.63 7.10 -9.13
N ALA A 67 12.31 7.11 -9.23
CA ALA A 67 11.51 5.88 -9.30
C ALA A 67 11.89 5.04 -10.53
N LYS A 68 11.99 5.64 -11.71
CA LYS A 68 12.44 4.95 -12.93
C LYS A 68 13.84 4.35 -12.81
N LYS A 69 14.74 5.03 -12.11
CA LYS A 69 16.11 4.55 -11.92
C LYS A 69 16.21 3.33 -11.01
N TYR A 70 15.42 3.30 -9.93
CA TYR A 70 15.55 2.30 -8.87
C TYR A 70 14.48 1.22 -8.88
N MET A 71 13.32 1.46 -9.50
CA MET A 71 12.17 0.54 -9.51
C MET A 71 11.98 -0.05 -10.92
N GLN A 72 12.87 -0.96 -11.32
CA GLN A 72 12.90 -1.49 -12.68
C GLN A 72 11.80 -2.52 -13.01
N GLY A 73 11.14 -3.10 -12.00
CA GLY A 73 10.14 -4.16 -12.19
C GLY A 73 8.69 -3.71 -12.03
N GLY A 74 8.46 -2.41 -11.86
CA GLY A 74 7.16 -1.79 -11.55
C GLY A 74 7.25 -0.88 -10.34
N TYR A 75 6.20 -0.10 -10.10
CA TYR A 75 6.22 0.97 -9.10
C TYR A 75 5.50 0.61 -7.79
N GLY A 76 5.23 -0.67 -7.58
CA GLY A 76 4.54 -1.18 -6.40
C GLY A 76 3.01 -1.15 -6.53
N SER A 77 2.34 -1.52 -5.45
CA SER A 77 0.87 -1.65 -5.40
C SER A 77 0.19 -0.63 -4.48
N LEU A 78 0.97 0.23 -3.83
CA LEU A 78 0.45 1.25 -2.92
C LEU A 78 0.08 2.51 -3.67
N ILE A 79 -1.18 2.92 -3.57
CA ILE A 79 -1.70 4.13 -4.19
C ILE A 79 -2.25 5.03 -3.09
N GLY A 80 -1.77 6.27 -3.02
CA GLY A 80 -2.38 7.29 -2.18
C GLY A 80 -3.38 8.11 -2.99
N MET A 81 -4.49 8.50 -2.36
CA MET A 81 -5.54 9.28 -2.97
C MET A 81 -6.01 10.38 -2.02
N ASP A 82 -6.04 11.62 -2.48
CA ASP A 82 -6.61 12.75 -1.75
C ASP A 82 -8.01 13.06 -2.28
N LEU A 83 -9.01 12.95 -1.42
CA LEU A 83 -10.42 13.29 -1.69
C LEU A 83 -10.81 14.66 -1.17
N GLY A 84 -9.87 15.39 -0.57
CA GLY A 84 -10.03 16.78 -0.16
C GLY A 84 -10.45 16.98 1.28
N THR A 85 -11.25 16.10 1.88
CA THR A 85 -11.67 16.21 3.27
C THR A 85 -11.66 14.86 3.98
N LYS A 86 -11.54 14.88 5.31
CA LYS A 86 -11.60 13.69 6.15
C LYS A 86 -12.93 12.93 5.99
N GLU A 87 -14.02 13.70 5.91
CA GLU A 87 -15.38 13.17 5.76
C GLU A 87 -15.57 12.48 4.40
N ALA A 88 -14.99 13.05 3.33
CA ALA A 88 -15.02 12.43 2.01
C ALA A 88 -14.24 11.09 2.01
N GLY A 89 -13.09 11.03 2.68
CA GLY A 89 -12.32 9.81 2.86
C GLY A 89 -13.08 8.75 3.65
N ALA A 90 -13.68 9.10 4.78
CA ALA A 90 -14.50 8.19 5.58
C ALA A 90 -15.69 7.64 4.76
N LYS A 91 -16.44 8.55 4.11
CA LYS A 91 -17.57 8.15 3.25
C LYS A 91 -17.16 7.25 2.08
N PHE A 92 -15.97 7.46 1.53
CA PHE A 92 -15.44 6.58 0.49
C PHE A 92 -15.26 5.16 1.02
N ILE A 93 -14.60 5.00 2.16
CA ILE A 93 -14.38 3.69 2.80
C ILE A 93 -15.70 2.98 3.12
N ASP A 94 -16.67 3.70 3.70
CA ASP A 94 -17.98 3.14 4.10
C ASP A 94 -18.80 2.62 2.90
N ASN A 95 -18.54 3.13 1.70
CA ASN A 95 -19.24 2.72 0.48
C ASN A 95 -18.49 1.68 -0.36
N LEU A 96 -17.34 1.21 0.08
CA LEU A 96 -16.60 0.16 -0.62
C LEU A 96 -17.34 -1.18 -0.55
N LYS A 97 -17.46 -1.85 -1.70
CA LYS A 97 -18.09 -3.17 -1.81
C LYS A 97 -17.10 -4.29 -2.10
N MET A 98 -16.02 -3.98 -2.81
CA MET A 98 -15.05 -4.97 -3.28
C MET A 98 -13.74 -4.93 -2.48
N LEU A 99 -13.31 -3.74 -2.03
CA LEU A 99 -12.08 -3.61 -1.27
C LEU A 99 -12.36 -3.84 0.22
N TYR A 100 -11.45 -4.55 0.87
CA TYR A 100 -11.53 -4.77 2.31
C TYR A 100 -10.93 -3.59 3.06
N HIS A 101 -11.62 -3.15 4.11
CA HIS A 101 -11.13 -2.08 4.99
C HIS A 101 -10.14 -2.66 6.02
N VAL A 102 -8.90 -2.84 5.61
CA VAL A 102 -7.81 -3.37 6.46
C VAL A 102 -6.47 -2.85 5.99
N ALA A 103 -5.52 -2.70 6.92
CA ALA A 103 -4.14 -2.35 6.62
C ALA A 103 -3.29 -3.61 6.51
N ASN A 104 -2.83 -3.92 5.29
CA ASN A 104 -1.86 -4.97 5.02
C ASN A 104 -1.11 -4.65 3.73
N ILE A 105 0.06 -5.24 3.52
CA ILE A 105 0.86 -5.09 2.29
C ILE A 105 1.09 -6.46 1.67
N GLY A 106 0.82 -6.57 0.37
CA GLY A 106 1.02 -7.83 -0.39
C GLY A 106 -0.06 -8.88 -0.19
N ASP A 107 -1.24 -8.49 0.33
CA ASP A 107 -2.41 -9.38 0.39
C ASP A 107 -2.88 -9.73 -1.04
N ALA A 108 -3.45 -10.92 -1.21
CA ALA A 108 -4.09 -11.33 -2.46
C ALA A 108 -5.36 -10.54 -2.76
N ARG A 109 -5.99 -9.95 -1.74
CA ARG A 109 -7.21 -9.13 -1.85
C ARG A 109 -6.84 -7.66 -2.04
N SER A 110 -7.73 -6.92 -2.70
CA SER A 110 -7.61 -5.47 -2.80
C SER A 110 -8.09 -4.82 -1.50
N LEU A 111 -7.27 -3.94 -0.96
CA LEU A 111 -7.45 -3.33 0.35
C LEU A 111 -7.57 -1.82 0.22
N ALA A 112 -8.25 -1.19 1.17
CA ALA A 112 -8.27 0.25 1.31
C ALA A 112 -8.30 0.64 2.79
N ILE A 113 -7.64 1.74 3.13
CA ILE A 113 -7.61 2.27 4.49
C ILE A 113 -7.73 3.78 4.46
N HIS A 114 -8.40 4.35 5.47
CA HIS A 114 -8.41 5.78 5.75
C HIS A 114 -7.62 6.06 7.03
N PRO A 115 -6.32 6.39 6.95
CA PRO A 115 -5.44 6.50 8.11
C PRO A 115 -5.93 7.49 9.16
N ALA A 116 -6.53 8.61 8.74
CA ALA A 116 -7.05 9.64 9.63
C ALA A 116 -8.19 9.19 10.56
N THR A 117 -8.89 8.09 10.23
CA THR A 117 -9.96 7.53 11.08
C THR A 117 -9.58 6.19 11.71
N THR A 118 -8.42 5.64 11.36
CA THR A 118 -7.98 4.32 11.83
C THR A 118 -6.61 4.35 12.46
N THR A 119 -5.55 4.06 11.71
CA THR A 119 -4.18 3.85 12.23
C THR A 119 -3.52 5.11 12.78
N HIS A 120 -3.92 6.30 12.35
CA HIS A 120 -3.36 7.59 12.77
C HIS A 120 -4.36 8.47 13.53
N SER A 121 -5.51 7.94 13.93
CA SER A 121 -6.54 8.69 14.66
C SER A 121 -6.08 9.30 15.99
N PRO A 122 -5.13 8.70 16.76
CA PRO A 122 -4.66 9.28 18.00
C PRO A 122 -3.47 10.23 17.84
N VAL A 123 -2.91 10.41 16.64
CA VAL A 123 -1.73 11.24 16.42
C VAL A 123 -2.14 12.69 16.21
N SER A 124 -1.61 13.58 17.04
CA SER A 124 -1.78 15.04 16.89
C SER A 124 -1.33 15.52 15.51
N TYR A 125 -2.06 16.45 14.91
CA TYR A 125 -1.83 16.99 13.56
C TYR A 125 -0.41 17.52 13.29
N THR A 126 0.41 17.73 14.32
CA THR A 126 1.77 18.23 14.19
C THR A 126 2.75 17.25 13.50
N HIS A 127 2.38 15.99 13.32
CA HIS A 127 3.21 14.97 12.65
C HIS A 127 2.61 14.43 11.34
N LEU A 128 1.42 14.87 10.95
CA LEU A 128 0.74 14.43 9.73
C LEU A 128 0.99 15.41 8.57
N THR A 129 2.20 15.44 8.07
CA THR A 129 2.53 16.14 6.81
C THR A 129 2.32 15.27 5.57
N LEU A 130 1.80 14.06 5.71
CA LEU A 130 1.51 13.15 4.61
C LEU A 130 0.03 13.12 4.26
N PRO A 131 -0.32 13.04 2.96
CA PRO A 131 -1.71 12.90 2.53
C PRO A 131 -2.33 11.60 3.09
N THR A 132 -3.51 11.71 3.64
CA THR A 132 -4.09 10.80 4.62
C THR A 132 -5.01 9.72 4.09
N SER A 133 -4.96 9.40 2.80
CA SER A 133 -5.64 8.23 2.24
C SER A 133 -4.65 7.40 1.44
N GLN A 134 -4.41 6.18 1.88
CA GLN A 134 -3.62 5.19 1.14
C GLN A 134 -4.53 4.04 0.72
N LEU A 135 -4.51 3.71 -0.57
CA LEU A 135 -4.99 2.45 -1.10
C LEU A 135 -3.81 1.47 -1.08
N VAL A 136 -3.97 0.36 -0.43
CA VAL A 136 -2.94 -0.70 -0.34
C VAL A 136 -3.31 -1.86 -1.25
#